data_746a190653215e573f779f66bfa85179
#
_entry.id   746a190653215e573f779f66bfa85179
#
_cell.length_a   1.000
_cell.length_b   1.000
_cell.length_c   1.000
_cell.angle_alpha   90.00
_cell.angle_beta   90.00
_cell.angle_gamma   90.00
#
_symmetry.space_group_name_H-M   'P 1'
#
loop_
_entity.id
_entity.type
_entity.pdbx_description
1 polymer ?
#
loop_
_entity_poly.entity_id
_entity_poly.type
_entity_poly.pdbx_seq_one_letter_code
_entity_poly.pdbx_strand_id
1 'polypeptide(L)'
;MRMCFANFLLFASIYMLFPVLPSVMMSRLGISTGQAGSMFLVFAAAMFLVGPFHAYLGDEYKRKHVLVYSIFVMLGTTLGYIFVDTFPRLLMLAAVQGGAFGLAATAGITVAIDITTASRRSAGNLGFALAARLGMLVGVVAGIWMFQLKGFSMTAYFSILCSIFSILFALRVYVAFRAPIGVGHCNLDRFLLLRGWLPALNLVLIAFIPGIALLLIKQGDYAALFFFVVLVVLTIPFTKIFVKLSQHCQRGTANTTCHLAMETGILIGLAVCCFLSDHGEMYSELANGTGIADIYLYTDFQLIYKVIGIGILLALAFFFLLTYPYYKRKKVR
;
A
#
# COMPACT_ATOMS: atom_id res chain seq x y z
N MET A 1 4.90 5.19 20.25
CA MET A 1 4.58 6.45 19.55
C MET A 1 5.50 6.71 18.35
N ARG A 2 6.84 6.78 18.51
CA ARG A 2 7.79 7.06 17.40
C ARG A 2 7.62 6.13 16.18
N MET A 3 7.41 4.82 16.41
CA MET A 3 7.23 3.85 15.33
C MET A 3 5.90 4.05 14.58
N CYS A 4 4.84 4.49 15.26
CA CYS A 4 3.58 4.85 14.60
C CYS A 4 3.75 6.07 13.69
N PHE A 5 4.51 7.09 14.12
CA PHE A 5 4.84 8.24 13.28
C PHE A 5 5.68 7.84 12.06
N ALA A 6 6.69 6.98 12.24
CA ALA A 6 7.47 6.47 11.12
C ALA A 6 6.57 5.76 10.10
N ASN A 7 5.64 4.92 10.57
CA ASN A 7 4.70 4.20 9.73
C ASN A 7 3.70 5.13 9.03
N PHE A 8 3.16 6.11 9.75
CA PHE A 8 2.29 7.14 9.18
C PHE A 8 2.97 7.86 8.00
N LEU A 9 4.21 8.31 8.19
CA LEU A 9 4.97 9.03 7.17
C LEU A 9 5.38 8.14 5.99
N LEU A 10 5.69 6.86 6.26
CA LEU A 10 5.96 5.86 5.22
C LEU A 10 4.75 5.70 4.28
N PHE A 11 3.56 5.53 4.86
CA PHE A 11 2.34 5.40 4.08
C PHE A 11 1.92 6.70 3.41
N ALA A 12 2.06 7.83 4.08
CA ALA A 12 1.79 9.14 3.49
C ALA A 12 2.68 9.37 2.25
N SER A 13 3.96 9.02 2.32
CA SER A 13 4.89 9.22 1.21
C SER A 13 4.48 8.47 -0.06
N ILE A 14 4.10 7.19 0.04
CA ILE A 14 3.75 6.41 -1.14
C ILE A 14 2.35 6.77 -1.67
N TYR A 15 1.39 7.03 -0.78
CA TYR A 15 0.03 7.37 -1.16
C TYR A 15 -0.15 8.78 -1.70
N MET A 16 0.84 9.69 -1.51
CA MET A 16 0.93 10.95 -2.25
C MET A 16 1.11 10.73 -3.75
N LEU A 17 1.81 9.69 -4.15
CA LEU A 17 2.15 9.43 -5.55
C LEU A 17 1.06 8.66 -6.29
N PHE A 18 0.44 7.68 -5.66
CA PHE A 18 -0.47 6.74 -6.32
C PHE A 18 -1.59 7.39 -7.14
N PRO A 19 -2.32 8.42 -6.68
CA PRO A 19 -3.39 9.02 -7.47
C PRO A 19 -2.90 9.85 -8.65
N VAL A 20 -1.69 10.40 -8.59
CA VAL A 20 -1.16 11.34 -9.59
C VAL A 20 -0.22 10.67 -10.59
N LEU A 21 0.42 9.57 -10.20
CA LEU A 21 1.46 8.92 -10.99
C LEU A 21 0.99 8.46 -12.38
N PRO A 22 -0.20 7.83 -12.57
CA PRO A 22 -0.65 7.37 -13.88
C PRO A 22 -0.72 8.51 -14.90
N SER A 23 -1.45 9.58 -14.58
CA SER A 23 -1.64 10.70 -15.51
C SER A 23 -0.32 11.39 -15.85
N VAL A 24 0.57 11.55 -14.88
CA VAL A 24 1.90 12.14 -15.11
C VAL A 24 2.74 11.27 -16.03
N MET A 25 2.74 9.95 -15.84
CA MET A 25 3.54 9.06 -16.68
C MET A 25 2.96 8.94 -18.09
N MET A 26 1.64 8.96 -18.22
CA MET A 26 0.97 9.01 -19.54
C MET A 26 1.34 10.29 -20.29
N SER A 27 1.29 11.45 -19.64
CA SER A 27 1.64 12.74 -20.29
C SER A 27 3.11 12.85 -20.66
N ARG A 28 4.02 12.30 -19.82
CA ARG A 28 5.47 12.40 -20.07
C ARG A 28 5.98 11.39 -21.07
N LEU A 29 5.52 10.15 -20.98
CA LEU A 29 6.06 9.02 -21.74
C LEU A 29 5.21 8.66 -22.95
N GLY A 30 4.03 9.29 -23.12
CA GLY A 30 3.09 8.94 -24.18
C GLY A 30 2.56 7.50 -24.07
N ILE A 31 2.54 6.93 -22.85
CA ILE A 31 2.09 5.55 -22.61
C ILE A 31 0.57 5.46 -22.52
N SER A 32 0.03 4.28 -22.87
CA SER A 32 -1.40 4.00 -22.76
C SER A 32 -1.88 3.83 -21.31
N THR A 33 -3.20 3.94 -21.10
CA THR A 33 -3.85 3.65 -19.82
C THR A 33 -3.53 2.24 -19.32
N GLY A 34 -3.55 1.26 -20.23
CA GLY A 34 -3.16 -0.11 -19.90
C GLY A 34 -1.70 -0.25 -19.47
N GLN A 35 -0.79 0.48 -20.11
CA GLN A 35 0.62 0.51 -19.67
C GLN A 35 0.77 1.18 -18.30
N ALA A 36 0.04 2.26 -18.03
CA ALA A 36 0.02 2.89 -16.71
C ALA A 36 -0.55 1.94 -15.63
N GLY A 37 -1.61 1.17 -15.95
CA GLY A 37 -2.16 0.14 -15.08
C GLY A 37 -1.16 -0.99 -14.79
N SER A 38 -0.40 -1.44 -15.80
CA SER A 38 0.59 -2.51 -15.65
C SER A 38 1.72 -2.15 -14.65
N MET A 39 2.04 -0.88 -14.49
CA MET A 39 2.99 -0.40 -13.49
C MET A 39 2.56 -0.81 -12.07
N PHE A 40 1.28 -0.68 -11.72
CA PHE A 40 0.77 -1.09 -10.40
C PHE A 40 0.75 -2.60 -10.22
N LEU A 41 0.51 -3.37 -11.29
CA LEU A 41 0.61 -4.83 -11.23
C LEU A 41 2.04 -5.29 -10.99
N VAL A 42 3.02 -4.66 -11.65
CA VAL A 42 4.44 -4.93 -11.44
C VAL A 42 4.86 -4.56 -10.02
N PHE A 43 4.39 -3.41 -9.51
CA PHE A 43 4.60 -3.02 -8.12
C PHE A 43 4.06 -4.08 -7.14
N ALA A 44 2.80 -4.51 -7.34
CA ALA A 44 2.14 -5.52 -6.49
C ALA A 44 2.87 -6.87 -6.55
N ALA A 45 3.25 -7.32 -7.74
CA ALA A 45 4.00 -8.56 -7.94
C ALA A 45 5.35 -8.52 -7.23
N ALA A 46 6.12 -7.44 -7.38
CA ALA A 46 7.40 -7.27 -6.71
C ALA A 46 7.26 -7.23 -5.19
N MET A 47 6.25 -6.53 -4.67
CA MET A 47 5.92 -6.49 -3.25
C MET A 47 5.65 -7.90 -2.69
N PHE A 48 4.93 -8.72 -3.45
CA PHE A 48 4.59 -10.09 -3.06
C PHE A 48 5.76 -11.05 -3.17
N LEU A 49 6.58 -10.94 -4.23
CA LEU A 49 7.75 -11.79 -4.46
C LEU A 49 8.86 -11.55 -3.44
N VAL A 50 9.06 -10.30 -3.05
CA VAL A 50 10.11 -9.93 -2.08
C VAL A 50 9.69 -10.27 -0.64
N GLY A 51 8.40 -10.51 -0.39
CA GLY A 51 7.90 -10.85 0.92
C GLY A 51 8.59 -12.04 1.62
N PRO A 52 8.86 -13.20 0.97
CA PRO A 52 9.61 -14.29 1.60
C PRO A 52 11.00 -13.87 2.08
N PHE A 53 11.66 -12.99 1.34
CA PHE A 53 13.00 -12.52 1.67
C PHE A 53 13.01 -11.60 2.90
N HIS A 54 11.91 -10.90 3.20
CA HIS A 54 11.84 -10.06 4.40
C HIS A 54 11.94 -10.89 5.69
N ALA A 55 11.35 -12.09 5.73
CA ALA A 55 11.45 -12.96 6.88
C ALA A 55 12.91 -13.43 7.09
N TYR A 56 13.58 -13.82 6.00
CA TYR A 56 14.99 -14.16 6.00
C TYR A 56 15.86 -12.96 6.42
N LEU A 57 15.69 -11.81 5.77
CA LEU A 57 16.45 -10.59 6.08
C LEU A 57 16.21 -10.10 7.51
N GLY A 58 14.99 -10.23 8.02
CA GLY A 58 14.65 -9.84 9.40
C GLY A 58 15.21 -10.77 10.47
N ASP A 59 15.53 -12.01 10.12
CA ASP A 59 16.16 -12.99 11.02
C ASP A 59 17.70 -12.94 10.94
N GLU A 60 18.26 -12.64 9.75
CA GLU A 60 19.71 -12.52 9.52
C GLU A 60 20.26 -11.15 9.94
N TYR A 61 19.53 -10.10 9.62
CA TYR A 61 19.91 -8.72 9.93
C TYR A 61 19.02 -8.11 11.02
N LYS A 62 19.52 -7.03 11.64
CA LYS A 62 18.69 -6.26 12.57
C LYS A 62 17.45 -5.70 11.85
N ARG A 63 16.26 -6.10 12.26
CA ARG A 63 14.98 -5.70 11.64
C ARG A 63 14.82 -4.20 11.39
N LYS A 64 15.38 -3.39 12.31
CA LYS A 64 15.42 -1.93 12.17
C LYS A 64 16.25 -1.48 10.97
N HIS A 65 17.38 -2.14 10.68
CA HIS A 65 18.21 -1.79 9.51
C HIS A 65 17.50 -2.15 8.22
N VAL A 66 16.82 -3.31 8.16
CA VAL A 66 16.00 -3.70 7.00
C VAL A 66 14.94 -2.64 6.72
N LEU A 67 14.21 -2.17 7.74
CA LEU A 67 13.24 -1.08 7.62
C LEU A 67 13.86 0.19 7.05
N VAL A 68 14.96 0.67 7.63
CA VAL A 68 15.60 1.93 7.24
C VAL A 68 16.14 1.86 5.81
N TYR A 69 16.84 0.78 5.45
CA TYR A 69 17.36 0.61 4.09
C TYR A 69 16.25 0.50 3.05
N SER A 70 15.17 -0.19 3.38
CA SER A 70 14.02 -0.29 2.47
C SER A 70 13.37 1.08 2.22
N ILE A 71 13.20 1.90 3.26
CA ILE A 71 12.67 3.27 3.08
C ILE A 71 13.68 4.12 2.27
N PHE A 72 14.97 3.93 2.47
CA PHE A 72 15.98 4.63 1.69
C PHE A 72 15.93 4.26 0.19
N VAL A 73 15.72 2.99 -0.14
CA VAL A 73 15.48 2.54 -1.53
C VAL A 73 14.20 3.17 -2.09
N MET A 74 13.11 3.21 -1.31
CA MET A 74 11.86 3.89 -1.73
C MET A 74 12.08 5.37 -2.03
N LEU A 75 12.86 6.06 -1.22
CA LEU A 75 13.24 7.46 -1.45
C LEU A 75 13.98 7.61 -2.79
N GLY A 76 14.95 6.75 -3.06
CA GLY A 76 15.70 6.75 -4.32
C GLY A 76 14.81 6.49 -5.54
N THR A 77 13.86 5.53 -5.45
CA THR A 77 12.92 5.27 -6.54
C THR A 77 11.92 6.39 -6.74
N THR A 78 11.46 7.06 -5.67
CA THR A 78 10.62 8.26 -5.76
C THR A 78 11.33 9.38 -6.50
N LEU A 79 12.62 9.60 -6.22
CA LEU A 79 13.44 10.53 -6.98
C LEU A 79 13.56 10.09 -8.44
N GLY A 80 13.72 8.79 -8.70
CA GLY A 80 13.80 8.21 -10.04
C GLY A 80 12.58 8.53 -10.90
N TYR A 81 11.37 8.57 -10.34
CA TYR A 81 10.15 8.94 -11.09
C TYR A 81 10.19 10.39 -11.64
N ILE A 82 10.99 11.28 -11.04
CA ILE A 82 11.14 12.64 -11.56
C ILE A 82 11.93 12.65 -12.88
N PHE A 83 12.83 11.68 -13.06
CA PHE A 83 13.76 11.61 -14.20
C PHE A 83 13.46 10.49 -15.19
N VAL A 84 12.39 9.70 -14.96
CA VAL A 84 12.04 8.59 -15.85
C VAL A 84 11.62 9.11 -17.21
N ASP A 85 12.15 8.47 -18.27
CA ASP A 85 12.02 8.87 -19.68
C ASP A 85 11.52 7.73 -20.58
N THR A 86 11.48 6.49 -20.10
CA THR A 86 11.05 5.32 -20.86
C THR A 86 10.18 4.38 -20.06
N PHE A 87 9.24 3.70 -20.73
CA PHE A 87 8.34 2.74 -20.09
C PHE A 87 9.05 1.57 -19.40
N PRO A 88 10.09 0.93 -19.96
CA PRO A 88 10.84 -0.11 -19.24
C PRO A 88 11.50 0.38 -17.95
N ARG A 89 12.04 1.60 -17.94
CA ARG A 89 12.60 2.20 -16.71
C ARG A 89 11.52 2.48 -15.67
N LEU A 90 10.32 2.90 -16.12
CA LEU A 90 9.16 3.08 -15.24
C LEU A 90 8.78 1.75 -14.55
N LEU A 91 8.70 0.65 -15.31
CA LEU A 91 8.41 -0.67 -14.75
C LEU A 91 9.50 -1.14 -13.77
N MET A 92 10.76 -0.89 -14.08
CA MET A 92 11.87 -1.22 -13.19
C MET A 92 11.81 -0.43 -11.87
N LEU A 93 11.51 0.88 -11.93
CA LEU A 93 11.31 1.69 -10.73
C LEU A 93 10.11 1.20 -9.92
N ALA A 94 8.99 0.85 -10.57
CA ALA A 94 7.82 0.29 -9.90
C ALA A 94 8.13 -1.05 -9.23
N ALA A 95 8.89 -1.93 -9.86
CA ALA A 95 9.31 -3.20 -9.28
C ALA A 95 10.21 -3.00 -8.04
N VAL A 96 11.22 -2.15 -8.15
CA VAL A 96 12.15 -1.86 -7.03
C VAL A 96 11.40 -1.18 -5.88
N GLN A 97 10.51 -0.22 -6.17
CA GLN A 97 9.73 0.46 -5.15
C GLN A 97 8.73 -0.48 -4.48
N GLY A 98 8.06 -1.36 -5.25
CA GLY A 98 7.14 -2.36 -4.72
C GLY A 98 7.84 -3.33 -3.77
N GLY A 99 8.99 -3.88 -4.18
CA GLY A 99 9.81 -4.73 -3.32
C GLY A 99 10.26 -4.03 -2.05
N ALA A 100 10.77 -2.80 -2.16
CA ALA A 100 11.21 -2.01 -1.03
C ALA A 100 10.04 -1.65 -0.08
N PHE A 101 8.86 -1.32 -0.62
CA PHE A 101 7.65 -1.07 0.18
C PHE A 101 7.21 -2.31 0.94
N GLY A 102 7.19 -3.47 0.28
CA GLY A 102 6.90 -4.76 0.93
C GLY A 102 7.83 -5.04 2.11
N LEU A 103 9.15 -4.84 1.92
CA LEU A 103 10.15 -4.99 2.99
C LEU A 103 9.96 -3.97 4.11
N ALA A 104 9.77 -2.68 3.78
CA ALA A 104 9.60 -1.62 4.77
C ALA A 104 8.36 -1.86 5.66
N ALA A 105 7.23 -2.17 5.04
CA ALA A 105 5.98 -2.40 5.75
C ALA A 105 6.05 -3.61 6.67
N THR A 106 6.60 -4.73 6.18
CA THR A 106 6.71 -5.97 6.95
C THR A 106 7.77 -5.89 8.06
N ALA A 107 8.93 -5.26 7.78
CA ALA A 107 9.93 -4.97 8.81
C ALA A 107 9.37 -4.00 9.86
N GLY A 108 8.58 -3.00 9.45
CA GLY A 108 7.90 -2.07 10.35
C GLY A 108 6.96 -2.78 11.33
N ILE A 109 6.15 -3.73 10.86
CA ILE A 109 5.26 -4.55 11.69
C ILE A 109 6.06 -5.35 12.72
N THR A 110 7.14 -6.00 12.29
CA THR A 110 7.97 -6.82 13.20
C THR A 110 8.67 -5.97 14.26
N VAL A 111 9.20 -4.81 13.88
CA VAL A 111 9.78 -3.84 14.83
C VAL A 111 8.72 -3.35 15.82
N ALA A 112 7.50 -3.04 15.36
CA ALA A 112 6.42 -2.60 16.24
C ALA A 112 6.03 -3.67 17.26
N ILE A 113 6.04 -4.95 16.88
CA ILE A 113 5.81 -6.08 17.79
C ILE A 113 6.94 -6.22 18.81
N ASP A 114 8.19 -6.07 18.37
CA ASP A 114 9.37 -6.25 19.25
C ASP A 114 9.48 -5.18 20.33
N ILE A 115 9.03 -3.96 20.07
CA ILE A 115 9.07 -2.86 21.05
C ILE A 115 7.85 -2.82 21.97
N THR A 116 6.83 -3.67 21.75
CA THR A 116 5.61 -3.70 22.56
C THR A 116 5.67 -4.83 23.59
N THR A 117 5.30 -4.51 24.84
CA THR A 117 5.15 -5.51 25.89
C THR A 117 3.95 -6.43 25.64
N ALA A 118 3.97 -7.64 26.19
CA ALA A 118 2.91 -8.64 25.99
C ALA A 118 1.50 -8.11 26.34
N SER A 119 1.39 -7.31 27.41
CA SER A 119 0.13 -6.71 27.88
C SER A 119 -0.42 -5.63 26.94
N ARG A 120 0.45 -4.87 26.25
CA ARG A 120 0.08 -3.76 25.37
C ARG A 120 0.16 -4.11 23.89
N ARG A 121 0.51 -5.34 23.53
CA ARG A 121 0.77 -5.76 22.14
C ARG A 121 -0.45 -5.59 21.23
N SER A 122 -1.64 -5.91 21.70
CA SER A 122 -2.88 -5.75 20.91
C SER A 122 -3.17 -4.28 20.59
N ALA A 123 -3.05 -3.41 21.60
CA ALA A 123 -3.24 -1.96 21.43
C ALA A 123 -2.13 -1.35 20.55
N GLY A 124 -0.88 -1.81 20.72
CA GLY A 124 0.25 -1.36 19.90
C GLY A 124 0.09 -1.72 18.43
N ASN A 125 -0.34 -2.95 18.12
CA ASN A 125 -0.60 -3.37 16.74
C ASN A 125 -1.77 -2.59 16.11
N LEU A 126 -2.83 -2.34 16.87
CA LEU A 126 -3.94 -1.53 16.39
C LEU A 126 -3.52 -0.09 16.11
N GLY A 127 -2.75 0.52 17.03
CA GLY A 127 -2.22 1.88 16.83
C GLY A 127 -1.27 1.97 15.63
N PHE A 128 -0.46 0.93 15.40
CA PHE A 128 0.42 0.86 14.23
C PHE A 128 -0.37 0.75 12.92
N ALA A 129 -1.41 -0.08 12.89
CA ALA A 129 -2.30 -0.21 11.74
C ALA A 129 -3.09 1.09 11.47
N LEU A 130 -3.62 1.73 12.52
CA LEU A 130 -4.29 3.03 12.42
C LEU A 130 -3.36 4.11 11.85
N ALA A 131 -2.11 4.16 12.29
CA ALA A 131 -1.12 5.10 11.78
C ALA A 131 -0.90 4.94 10.27
N ALA A 132 -0.82 3.70 9.77
CA ALA A 132 -0.75 3.42 8.33
C ALA A 132 -1.98 3.95 7.58
N ARG A 133 -3.19 3.67 8.09
CA ARG A 133 -4.45 4.11 7.46
C ARG A 133 -4.58 5.63 7.42
N LEU A 134 -4.22 6.31 8.51
CA LEU A 134 -4.17 7.77 8.55
C LEU A 134 -3.12 8.32 7.57
N GLY A 135 -1.95 7.67 7.47
CA GLY A 135 -0.94 8.00 6.48
C GLY A 135 -1.45 7.90 5.04
N MET A 136 -2.18 6.83 4.71
CA MET A 136 -2.84 6.67 3.40
C MET A 136 -3.79 7.83 3.11
N LEU A 137 -4.72 8.12 4.03
CA LEU A 137 -5.73 9.17 3.85
C LEU A 137 -5.10 10.54 3.67
N VAL A 138 -4.18 10.90 4.55
CA VAL A 138 -3.47 12.19 4.48
C VAL A 138 -2.59 12.26 3.24
N GLY A 139 -1.92 11.17 2.89
CA GLY A 139 -1.07 11.09 1.70
C GLY A 139 -1.84 11.35 0.41
N VAL A 140 -3.00 10.71 0.23
CA VAL A 140 -3.85 10.92 -0.96
C VAL A 140 -4.27 12.37 -1.09
N VAL A 141 -4.84 12.95 -0.02
CA VAL A 141 -5.32 14.34 -0.05
C VAL A 141 -4.17 15.32 -0.28
N ALA A 142 -3.08 15.17 0.48
CA ALA A 142 -1.92 16.04 0.35
C ALA A 142 -1.25 15.89 -1.03
N GLY A 143 -1.18 14.67 -1.58
CA GLY A 143 -0.60 14.39 -2.88
C GLY A 143 -1.35 15.08 -4.01
N ILE A 144 -2.68 14.95 -4.05
CA ILE A 144 -3.54 15.61 -5.04
C ILE A 144 -3.45 17.14 -4.90
N TRP A 145 -3.55 17.65 -3.67
CA TRP A 145 -3.47 19.08 -3.40
C TRP A 145 -2.13 19.68 -3.84
N MET A 146 -1.01 19.03 -3.46
CA MET A 146 0.32 19.49 -3.88
C MET A 146 0.52 19.41 -5.38
N PHE A 147 0.00 18.36 -6.02
CA PHE A 147 0.06 18.21 -7.46
C PHE A 147 -0.67 19.35 -8.19
N GLN A 148 -1.89 19.71 -7.75
CA GLN A 148 -2.67 20.79 -8.32
C GLN A 148 -2.00 22.15 -8.14
N LEU A 149 -1.33 22.38 -7.01
CA LEU A 149 -0.69 23.67 -6.73
C LEU A 149 0.67 23.86 -7.42
N LYS A 150 1.50 22.80 -7.46
CA LYS A 150 2.92 22.91 -7.79
C LYS A 150 3.43 21.81 -8.74
N GLY A 151 2.55 20.91 -9.18
CA GLY A 151 2.88 19.81 -10.08
C GLY A 151 3.60 18.64 -9.46
N PHE A 152 3.98 17.69 -10.31
CA PHE A 152 4.50 16.39 -9.89
C PHE A 152 5.83 16.46 -9.13
N SER A 153 6.77 17.28 -9.61
CA SER A 153 8.11 17.38 -8.97
C SER A 153 8.01 17.79 -7.52
N MET A 154 7.14 18.75 -7.19
CA MET A 154 6.94 19.19 -5.80
C MET A 154 6.23 18.11 -4.98
N THR A 155 5.25 17.41 -5.55
CA THR A 155 4.60 16.26 -4.89
C THR A 155 5.63 15.18 -4.55
N ALA A 156 6.52 14.86 -5.49
CA ALA A 156 7.60 13.89 -5.28
C ALA A 156 8.59 14.35 -4.20
N TYR A 157 8.99 15.64 -4.18
CA TYR A 157 9.86 16.16 -3.12
C TYR A 157 9.21 16.11 -1.73
N PHE A 158 7.90 16.37 -1.61
CA PHE A 158 7.18 16.19 -0.35
C PHE A 158 7.11 14.74 0.08
N SER A 159 6.90 13.82 -0.85
CA SER A 159 6.97 12.37 -0.59
C SER A 159 8.36 11.95 -0.09
N ILE A 160 9.43 12.46 -0.71
CA ILE A 160 10.81 12.25 -0.27
C ILE A 160 11.02 12.79 1.14
N LEU A 161 10.53 14.00 1.43
CA LEU A 161 10.63 14.60 2.76
C LEU A 161 9.93 13.74 3.83
N CYS A 162 8.72 13.24 3.55
CA CYS A 162 8.03 12.28 4.42
C CYS A 162 8.85 11.01 4.65
N SER A 163 9.49 10.47 3.61
CA SER A 163 10.36 9.30 3.71
C SER A 163 11.59 9.57 4.58
N ILE A 164 12.23 10.75 4.45
CA ILE A 164 13.35 11.18 5.29
C ILE A 164 12.92 11.24 6.76
N PHE A 165 11.81 11.90 7.08
CA PHE A 165 11.30 11.94 8.44
C PHE A 165 10.92 10.55 8.97
N SER A 166 10.35 9.68 8.12
CA SER A 166 10.09 8.29 8.50
C SER A 166 11.37 7.56 8.92
N ILE A 167 12.47 7.72 8.16
CA ILE A 167 13.79 7.18 8.51
C ILE A 167 14.26 7.76 9.85
N LEU A 168 14.18 9.07 10.05
CA LEU A 168 14.64 9.72 11.28
C LEU A 168 13.87 9.23 12.51
N PHE A 169 12.55 9.06 12.40
CA PHE A 169 11.75 8.48 13.48
C PHE A 169 12.08 7.01 13.73
N ALA A 170 12.28 6.19 12.67
CA ALA A 170 12.67 4.80 12.78
C ALA A 170 14.05 4.64 13.43
N LEU A 171 15.01 5.49 13.09
CA LEU A 171 16.35 5.48 13.69
C LEU A 171 16.34 5.78 15.20
N ARG A 172 15.40 6.59 15.67
CA ARG A 172 15.26 6.93 17.10
C ARG A 172 14.53 5.87 17.93
N VAL A 173 14.07 4.77 17.30
CA VAL A 173 13.46 3.65 18.02
C VAL A 173 14.55 2.72 18.53
N TYR A 174 14.54 2.46 19.83
CA TYR A 174 15.41 1.44 20.41
C TYR A 174 14.74 0.07 20.23
N VAL A 175 15.44 -0.85 19.60
CA VAL A 175 15.03 -2.26 19.46
C VAL A 175 16.08 -3.08 20.18
N ALA A 176 15.67 -3.80 21.23
CA ALA A 176 16.57 -4.71 21.92
C ALA A 176 17.10 -5.76 20.94
N PHE A 177 18.40 -5.97 20.95
CA PHE A 177 19.01 -6.99 20.11
C PHE A 177 18.50 -8.37 20.52
N ARG A 178 17.91 -9.09 19.60
CA ARG A 178 17.65 -10.52 19.72
C ARG A 178 18.66 -11.24 18.85
N ALA A 179 19.35 -12.22 19.43
CA ALA A 179 20.25 -13.07 18.66
C ALA A 179 19.49 -13.69 17.50
N PRO A 180 20.05 -13.70 16.26
CA PRO A 180 19.41 -14.35 15.15
C PRO A 180 19.20 -15.82 15.50
N ILE A 181 17.96 -16.28 15.41
CA ILE A 181 17.66 -17.70 15.47
C ILE A 181 18.06 -18.22 14.10
N GLY A 182 19.20 -18.92 14.03
CA GLY A 182 19.71 -19.49 12.78
C GLY A 182 18.62 -20.24 12.04
N VAL A 183 18.22 -19.70 10.89
CA VAL A 183 17.09 -20.22 10.13
C VAL A 183 17.66 -20.92 8.91
N GLY A 184 17.76 -22.24 9.00
CA GLY A 184 18.32 -23.05 7.92
C GLY A 184 17.49 -23.13 6.64
N HIS A 185 16.21 -22.72 6.60
CA HIS A 185 15.37 -22.90 5.42
C HIS A 185 14.31 -21.79 5.26
N CYS A 186 14.11 -21.35 4.01
CA CYS A 186 13.02 -20.45 3.61
C CYS A 186 11.68 -21.22 3.72
N ASN A 187 10.86 -20.89 4.72
CA ASN A 187 9.58 -21.56 4.96
C ASN A 187 8.41 -20.59 4.66
N LEU A 188 7.51 -21.02 3.79
CA LEU A 188 6.34 -20.25 3.35
C LEU A 188 5.42 -19.88 4.54
N ASP A 189 5.35 -20.72 5.56
CA ASP A 189 4.56 -20.49 6.79
C ASP A 189 5.03 -19.30 7.61
N ARG A 190 6.28 -18.85 7.41
CA ARG A 190 6.81 -17.62 8.03
C ARG A 190 6.42 -16.37 7.29
N PHE A 191 6.09 -16.51 6.02
CA PHE A 191 5.78 -15.40 5.12
C PHE A 191 4.28 -15.11 5.05
N LEU A 192 3.48 -16.14 4.79
CA LEU A 192 2.03 -16.06 4.66
C LEU A 192 1.34 -16.94 5.70
N LEU A 193 0.34 -16.40 6.37
CA LEU A 193 -0.51 -17.18 7.25
C LEU A 193 -1.47 -18.04 6.39
N LEU A 194 -1.10 -19.29 6.12
CA LEU A 194 -1.91 -20.19 5.28
C LEU A 194 -3.33 -20.39 5.82
N ARG A 195 -3.52 -20.39 7.15
CA ARG A 195 -4.86 -20.44 7.76
C ARG A 195 -5.68 -19.16 7.53
N GLY A 196 -5.06 -18.08 7.07
CA GLY A 196 -5.70 -16.79 6.78
C GLY A 196 -6.01 -16.57 5.30
N TRP A 197 -5.88 -17.58 4.41
CA TRP A 197 -6.04 -17.40 2.97
C TRP A 197 -7.43 -16.90 2.55
N LEU A 198 -8.51 -17.41 3.15
CA LEU A 198 -9.87 -16.94 2.87
C LEU A 198 -10.11 -15.49 3.33
N PRO A 199 -9.79 -15.11 4.59
CA PRO A 199 -9.81 -13.70 4.97
C PRO A 199 -8.90 -12.82 4.11
N ALA A 200 -7.76 -13.33 3.62
CA ALA A 200 -6.87 -12.57 2.76
C ALA A 200 -7.52 -12.28 1.40
N LEU A 201 -8.11 -13.27 0.74
CA LEU A 201 -8.87 -13.07 -0.50
C LEU A 201 -10.04 -12.10 -0.31
N ASN A 202 -10.77 -12.21 0.79
CA ASN A 202 -11.85 -11.29 1.09
C ASN A 202 -11.33 -9.85 1.29
N LEU A 203 -10.19 -9.70 1.95
CA LEU A 203 -9.57 -8.40 2.16
C LEU A 203 -9.05 -7.79 0.84
N VAL A 204 -8.52 -8.60 -0.07
CA VAL A 204 -8.18 -8.17 -1.43
C VAL A 204 -9.41 -7.62 -2.15
N LEU A 205 -10.55 -8.32 -2.10
CA LEU A 205 -11.80 -7.87 -2.72
C LEU A 205 -12.32 -6.56 -2.11
N ILE A 206 -12.26 -6.40 -0.79
CA ILE A 206 -12.64 -5.15 -0.12
C ILE A 206 -11.68 -4.01 -0.48
N ALA A 207 -10.37 -4.28 -0.47
CA ALA A 207 -9.35 -3.28 -0.72
C ALA A 207 -9.21 -2.90 -2.21
N PHE A 208 -9.74 -3.71 -3.10
CA PHE A 208 -9.85 -3.40 -4.53
C PHE A 208 -10.67 -2.13 -4.79
N ILE A 209 -11.72 -1.91 -4.00
CA ILE A 209 -12.63 -0.78 -4.18
C ILE A 209 -11.96 0.57 -3.88
N PRO A 210 -11.28 0.78 -2.72
CA PRO A 210 -10.52 2.00 -2.50
C PRO A 210 -9.38 2.20 -3.52
N GLY A 211 -8.84 1.13 -4.10
CA GLY A 211 -7.89 1.23 -5.20
C GLY A 211 -8.49 1.92 -6.43
N ILE A 212 -9.68 1.53 -6.86
CA ILE A 212 -10.42 2.22 -7.92
C ILE A 212 -10.71 3.68 -7.54
N ALA A 213 -11.17 3.90 -6.31
CA ALA A 213 -11.55 5.22 -5.83
C ALA A 213 -10.39 6.25 -5.88
N LEU A 214 -9.13 5.82 -5.74
CA LEU A 214 -7.97 6.73 -5.76
C LEU A 214 -7.89 7.59 -7.03
N LEU A 215 -8.17 7.03 -8.20
CA LEU A 215 -8.13 7.79 -9.45
C LEU A 215 -9.36 8.69 -9.62
N LEU A 216 -10.52 8.27 -9.12
CA LEU A 216 -11.74 9.09 -9.14
C LEU A 216 -11.60 10.32 -8.22
N ILE A 217 -10.96 10.16 -7.06
CA ILE A 217 -10.68 11.26 -6.13
C ILE A 217 -9.84 12.34 -6.81
N LYS A 218 -8.84 11.95 -7.59
CA LYS A 218 -8.02 12.90 -8.37
C LYS A 218 -8.86 13.72 -9.34
N GLN A 219 -9.93 13.14 -9.88
CA GLN A 219 -10.87 13.80 -10.78
C GLN A 219 -11.92 14.68 -10.06
N GLY A 220 -11.79 14.84 -8.75
CA GLY A 220 -12.67 15.67 -7.93
C GLY A 220 -13.93 14.98 -7.44
N ASP A 221 -13.98 13.65 -7.53
CA ASP A 221 -15.16 12.90 -7.07
C ASP A 221 -15.15 12.72 -5.53
N TYR A 222 -15.96 13.52 -4.86
CA TYR A 222 -16.11 13.46 -3.39
C TYR A 222 -16.79 12.17 -2.89
N ALA A 223 -17.63 11.52 -3.70
CA ALA A 223 -18.23 10.25 -3.33
C ALA A 223 -17.16 9.15 -3.30
N ALA A 224 -16.23 9.16 -4.24
CA ALA A 224 -15.09 8.26 -4.24
C ALA A 224 -14.20 8.47 -2.99
N LEU A 225 -13.99 9.72 -2.55
CA LEU A 225 -13.28 9.99 -1.29
C LEU A 225 -13.99 9.37 -0.09
N PHE A 226 -15.30 9.50 -0.01
CA PHE A 226 -16.10 8.87 1.05
C PHE A 226 -15.93 7.35 1.05
N PHE A 227 -16.08 6.69 -0.10
CA PHE A 227 -15.86 5.25 -0.23
C PHE A 227 -14.44 4.84 0.17
N PHE A 228 -13.44 5.60 -0.26
CA PHE A 228 -12.04 5.37 0.12
C PHE A 228 -11.86 5.37 1.64
N VAL A 229 -12.33 6.44 2.31
CA VAL A 229 -12.21 6.57 3.77
C VAL A 229 -12.92 5.43 4.49
N VAL A 230 -14.19 5.17 4.16
CA VAL A 230 -15.01 4.14 4.83
C VAL A 230 -14.37 2.75 4.66
N LEU A 231 -13.98 2.40 3.43
CA LEU A 231 -13.46 1.06 3.15
C LEU A 231 -12.05 0.85 3.70
N VAL A 232 -11.20 1.88 3.69
CA VAL A 232 -9.88 1.82 4.35
C VAL A 232 -10.04 1.58 5.86
N VAL A 233 -10.99 2.27 6.50
CA VAL A 233 -11.30 2.05 7.93
C VAL A 233 -11.85 0.65 8.17
N LEU A 234 -12.72 0.14 7.31
CA LEU A 234 -13.28 -1.21 7.41
C LEU A 234 -12.22 -2.33 7.30
N THR A 235 -11.05 -2.05 6.76
CA THR A 235 -9.94 -3.04 6.74
C THR A 235 -9.33 -3.28 8.13
N ILE A 236 -9.50 -2.35 9.08
CA ILE A 236 -8.88 -2.44 10.42
C ILE A 236 -9.36 -3.66 11.22
N PRO A 237 -10.68 -4.00 11.28
CA PRO A 237 -11.16 -5.21 11.96
C PRO A 237 -10.52 -6.51 11.45
N PHE A 238 -10.08 -6.58 10.20
CA PHE A 238 -9.43 -7.77 9.66
C PHE A 238 -8.13 -8.09 10.39
N THR A 239 -7.40 -7.11 10.89
CA THR A 239 -6.20 -7.36 11.71
C THR A 239 -6.50 -8.24 12.91
N LYS A 240 -7.67 -8.06 13.56
CA LYS A 240 -8.10 -8.91 14.68
C LYS A 240 -8.44 -10.34 14.22
N ILE A 241 -9.03 -10.50 13.03
CA ILE A 241 -9.36 -11.81 12.46
C ILE A 241 -8.08 -12.60 12.22
N PHE A 242 -7.09 -11.97 11.56
CA PHE A 242 -5.80 -12.61 11.27
C PHE A 242 -5.05 -12.99 12.54
N VAL A 243 -4.96 -12.10 13.53
CA VAL A 243 -4.31 -12.38 14.82
C VAL A 243 -4.99 -13.53 15.55
N LYS A 244 -6.32 -13.64 15.50
CA LYS A 244 -7.07 -14.74 16.15
C LYS A 244 -6.94 -16.07 15.42
N LEU A 245 -6.66 -16.08 14.12
CA LEU A 245 -6.40 -17.30 13.33
C LEU A 245 -4.94 -17.77 13.47
N SER A 246 -4.04 -16.91 13.97
CA SER A 246 -2.61 -17.21 14.11
C SER A 246 -2.30 -17.88 15.44
N GLN A 247 -1.28 -18.74 15.43
CA GLN A 247 -0.65 -19.23 16.65
C GLN A 247 0.18 -18.11 17.33
N HIS A 248 0.56 -18.31 18.59
CA HIS A 248 1.24 -17.28 19.38
C HIS A 248 2.57 -16.80 18.74
N CYS A 249 3.30 -17.69 18.07
CA CYS A 249 4.55 -17.40 17.36
C CYS A 249 4.34 -16.77 15.95
N GLN A 250 3.14 -16.90 15.37
CA GLN A 250 2.83 -16.48 13.99
C GLN A 250 2.12 -15.11 13.90
N ARG A 251 2.06 -14.33 14.98
CA ARG A 251 1.35 -13.04 15.00
C ARG A 251 1.96 -12.00 14.05
N GLY A 252 3.29 -12.02 13.89
CA GLY A 252 3.98 -11.19 12.91
C GLY A 252 3.52 -11.52 11.49
N THR A 253 3.57 -12.80 11.13
CA THR A 253 3.13 -13.31 9.83
C THR A 253 1.64 -13.00 9.56
N ALA A 254 0.79 -13.08 10.58
CA ALA A 254 -0.63 -12.75 10.46
C ALA A 254 -0.84 -11.27 10.06
N ASN A 255 -0.17 -10.35 10.74
CA ASN A 255 -0.25 -8.92 10.43
C ASN A 255 0.35 -8.62 9.05
N THR A 256 1.46 -9.27 8.69
CA THR A 256 2.09 -9.15 7.36
C THR A 256 1.15 -9.63 6.26
N THR A 257 0.52 -10.81 6.43
CA THR A 257 -0.44 -11.35 5.45
C THR A 257 -1.65 -10.41 5.28
N CYS A 258 -2.18 -9.89 6.39
CA CYS A 258 -3.28 -8.92 6.37
C CYS A 258 -2.89 -7.66 5.58
N HIS A 259 -1.69 -7.13 5.84
CA HIS A 259 -1.20 -5.93 5.17
C HIS A 259 -0.96 -6.15 3.68
N LEU A 260 -0.24 -7.22 3.30
CA LEU A 260 0.02 -7.56 1.91
C LEU A 260 -1.27 -7.79 1.11
N ALA A 261 -2.25 -8.48 1.69
CA ALA A 261 -3.54 -8.70 1.04
C ALA A 261 -4.25 -7.37 0.76
N MET A 262 -4.23 -6.45 1.71
CA MET A 262 -4.85 -5.14 1.54
C MET A 262 -4.15 -4.31 0.47
N GLU A 263 -2.83 -4.17 0.52
CA GLU A 263 -2.08 -3.40 -0.47
C GLU A 263 -2.20 -3.99 -1.87
N THR A 264 -2.18 -5.31 -1.99
CA THR A 264 -2.41 -6.00 -3.27
C THR A 264 -3.80 -5.66 -3.82
N GLY A 265 -4.83 -5.65 -2.98
CA GLY A 265 -6.17 -5.25 -3.41
C GLY A 265 -6.22 -3.82 -3.95
N ILE A 266 -5.63 -2.86 -3.23
CA ILE A 266 -5.56 -1.45 -3.65
C ILE A 266 -4.83 -1.31 -4.99
N LEU A 267 -3.69 -1.97 -5.14
CA LEU A 267 -2.89 -1.88 -6.37
C LEU A 267 -3.59 -2.52 -7.58
N ILE A 268 -4.28 -3.66 -7.38
CA ILE A 268 -5.11 -4.27 -8.43
C ILE A 268 -6.27 -3.32 -8.78
N GLY A 269 -6.91 -2.71 -7.80
CA GLY A 269 -7.98 -1.73 -8.03
C GLY A 269 -7.51 -0.53 -8.85
N LEU A 270 -6.35 0.03 -8.52
CA LEU A 270 -5.71 1.09 -9.30
C LEU A 270 -5.43 0.65 -10.75
N ALA A 271 -4.86 -0.54 -10.92
CA ALA A 271 -4.56 -1.08 -12.24
C ALA A 271 -5.84 -1.26 -13.08
N VAL A 272 -6.88 -1.87 -12.49
CA VAL A 272 -8.16 -2.10 -13.17
C VAL A 272 -8.83 -0.78 -13.52
N CYS A 273 -8.79 0.24 -12.65
CA CYS A 273 -9.30 1.55 -12.98
C CYS A 273 -8.57 2.16 -14.19
N CYS A 274 -7.26 2.03 -14.28
CA CYS A 274 -6.51 2.44 -15.46
C CYS A 274 -6.93 1.67 -16.72
N PHE A 275 -7.13 0.34 -16.64
CA PHE A 275 -7.56 -0.47 -17.78
C PHE A 275 -8.99 -0.16 -18.25
N LEU A 276 -9.88 0.24 -17.34
CA LEU A 276 -11.26 0.62 -17.65
C LEU A 276 -11.40 2.08 -18.11
N SER A 277 -10.34 2.87 -17.98
CA SER A 277 -10.32 4.25 -18.43
C SER A 277 -9.91 4.31 -19.90
N ASP A 278 -10.75 4.91 -20.74
CA ASP A 278 -10.41 5.17 -22.14
C ASP A 278 -9.41 6.33 -22.27
N HIS A 279 -8.74 6.38 -23.41
CA HIS A 279 -7.96 7.53 -23.82
C HIS A 279 -8.92 8.69 -24.06
N GLY A 280 -9.27 9.44 -23.04
CA GLY A 280 -9.89 10.73 -23.22
C GLY A 280 -8.96 11.59 -24.07
N GLU A 281 -9.52 12.33 -24.99
CA GLU A 281 -8.81 13.37 -25.73
C GLU A 281 -7.99 14.18 -24.74
N MET A 282 -6.74 14.43 -25.10
CA MET A 282 -5.81 15.22 -24.32
C MET A 282 -6.35 16.66 -24.26
N TYR A 283 -7.29 16.91 -23.35
CA TYR A 283 -7.66 18.27 -23.00
C TYR A 283 -6.50 18.85 -22.24
N SER A 284 -5.58 19.46 -23.00
CA SER A 284 -4.65 20.43 -22.46
C SER A 284 -5.46 21.68 -22.06
N GLU A 285 -6.23 21.62 -20.98
CA GLU A 285 -6.52 22.84 -20.28
C GLU A 285 -5.18 23.32 -19.74
N LEU A 286 -4.63 24.35 -20.40
CA LEU A 286 -3.62 25.20 -19.83
C LEU A 286 -4.24 25.79 -18.54
N ALA A 287 -4.20 25.00 -17.46
CA ALA A 287 -4.65 25.45 -16.17
C ALA A 287 -3.72 26.60 -15.76
N ASN A 288 -4.20 27.82 -15.94
CA ASN A 288 -3.73 29.06 -15.31
C ASN A 288 -2.19 29.22 -15.22
N GLY A 289 -1.48 29.23 -16.34
CA GLY A 289 -0.09 29.69 -16.41
C GLY A 289 0.98 28.79 -15.76
N THR A 290 0.64 27.62 -15.24
CA THR A 290 1.61 26.73 -14.58
C THR A 290 2.30 25.74 -15.53
N GLY A 291 1.95 25.69 -16.81
CA GLY A 291 2.60 24.85 -17.81
C GLY A 291 2.48 23.33 -17.59
N ILE A 292 1.60 22.89 -16.69
CA ILE A 292 1.40 21.49 -16.37
C ILE A 292 0.27 20.94 -17.23
N ALA A 293 0.61 20.18 -18.27
CA ALA A 293 -0.37 19.39 -19.01
C ALA A 293 -0.85 18.25 -18.10
N ASP A 294 -2.06 18.34 -17.58
CA ASP A 294 -2.69 17.25 -16.84
C ASP A 294 -3.57 16.45 -17.80
N ILE A 295 -3.25 15.18 -17.98
CA ILE A 295 -4.12 14.26 -18.72
C ILE A 295 -5.22 13.81 -17.77
N TYR A 296 -6.43 14.28 -18.01
CA TYR A 296 -7.61 13.71 -17.38
C TYR A 296 -7.89 12.36 -18.04
N LEU A 297 -7.80 11.29 -17.26
CA LEU A 297 -8.32 9.99 -17.67
C LEU A 297 -9.82 10.13 -17.86
N TYR A 298 -10.30 10.00 -19.09
CA TYR A 298 -11.74 9.93 -19.32
C TYR A 298 -12.23 8.61 -18.76
N THR A 299 -12.87 8.68 -17.62
CA THR A 299 -13.47 7.53 -16.96
C THR A 299 -14.97 7.59 -17.16
N ASP A 300 -15.55 6.52 -17.70
CA ASP A 300 -17.00 6.33 -17.63
C ASP A 300 -17.37 6.07 -16.16
N PHE A 301 -17.71 7.15 -15.45
CA PHE A 301 -18.10 7.08 -14.03
C PHE A 301 -19.22 6.05 -13.81
N GLN A 302 -20.16 5.92 -14.79
CA GLN A 302 -21.27 5.00 -14.67
C GLN A 302 -20.80 3.53 -14.67
N LEU A 303 -19.87 3.21 -15.55
CA LEU A 303 -19.25 1.87 -15.61
C LEU A 303 -18.47 1.58 -14.33
N ILE A 304 -17.65 2.53 -13.88
CA ILE A 304 -16.82 2.35 -12.70
C ILE A 304 -17.65 2.19 -11.43
N TYR A 305 -18.70 2.99 -11.24
CA TYR A 305 -19.60 2.80 -10.10
C TYR A 305 -20.38 1.49 -10.14
N LYS A 306 -20.72 0.96 -11.34
CA LYS A 306 -21.25 -0.41 -11.47
C LYS A 306 -20.23 -1.45 -11.01
N VAL A 307 -18.97 -1.32 -11.40
CA VAL A 307 -17.86 -2.22 -10.99
C VAL A 307 -17.65 -2.14 -9.46
N ILE A 308 -17.67 -0.95 -8.88
CA ILE A 308 -17.61 -0.75 -7.42
C ILE A 308 -18.79 -1.46 -6.74
N GLY A 309 -20.02 -1.25 -7.21
CA GLY A 309 -21.21 -1.86 -6.64
C GLY A 309 -21.18 -3.40 -6.69
N ILE A 310 -20.80 -3.96 -7.82
CA ILE A 310 -20.62 -5.42 -7.98
C ILE A 310 -19.50 -5.91 -7.04
N GLY A 311 -18.39 -5.18 -6.95
CA GLY A 311 -17.27 -5.51 -6.06
C GLY A 311 -17.70 -5.55 -4.59
N ILE A 312 -18.50 -4.60 -4.13
CA ILE A 312 -19.05 -4.57 -2.76
C ILE A 312 -19.94 -5.80 -2.52
N LEU A 313 -20.86 -6.10 -3.44
CA LEU A 313 -21.76 -7.25 -3.31
C LEU A 313 -20.97 -8.56 -3.28
N LEU A 314 -19.96 -8.72 -4.14
CA LEU A 314 -19.09 -9.90 -4.16
C LEU A 314 -18.29 -10.02 -2.86
N ALA A 315 -17.71 -8.92 -2.36
CA ALA A 315 -16.95 -8.92 -1.12
C ALA A 315 -17.82 -9.29 0.10
N LEU A 316 -19.04 -8.78 0.16
CA LEU A 316 -20.03 -9.11 1.20
C LEU A 316 -20.48 -10.56 1.10
N ALA A 317 -20.85 -11.03 -0.10
CA ALA A 317 -21.23 -12.42 -0.32
C ALA A 317 -20.09 -13.37 0.08
N PHE A 318 -18.87 -13.09 -0.34
CA PHE A 318 -17.69 -13.87 0.02
C PHE A 318 -17.46 -13.87 1.53
N PHE A 319 -17.65 -12.72 2.20
CA PHE A 319 -17.51 -12.62 3.64
C PHE A 319 -18.51 -13.51 4.37
N PHE A 320 -19.80 -13.37 4.07
CA PHE A 320 -20.84 -14.10 4.80
C PHE A 320 -20.91 -15.59 4.45
N LEU A 321 -20.68 -15.95 3.19
CA LEU A 321 -20.78 -17.35 2.74
C LEU A 321 -19.52 -18.17 3.04
N LEU A 322 -18.33 -17.56 2.98
CA LEU A 322 -17.05 -18.28 3.07
C LEU A 322 -16.21 -17.85 4.27
N THR A 323 -15.91 -16.56 4.41
CA THR A 323 -14.94 -16.07 5.41
C THR A 323 -15.47 -16.23 6.83
N TYR A 324 -16.70 -15.80 7.10
CA TYR A 324 -17.29 -15.85 8.45
C TYR A 324 -17.50 -17.27 8.96
N PRO A 325 -18.09 -18.22 8.18
CA PRO A 325 -18.22 -19.61 8.62
C PRO A 325 -16.86 -20.29 8.82
N TYR A 326 -15.90 -20.04 7.93
CA TYR A 326 -14.53 -20.53 8.08
C TYR A 326 -13.88 -20.04 9.38
N TYR A 327 -13.97 -18.73 9.65
CA TYR A 327 -13.43 -18.14 10.87
C TYR A 327 -14.10 -18.73 12.12
N LYS A 328 -15.41 -18.90 12.12
CA LYS A 328 -16.16 -19.49 13.24
C LYS A 328 -15.70 -20.94 13.53
N ARG A 329 -15.52 -21.77 12.48
CA ARG A 329 -15.04 -23.15 12.62
C ARG A 329 -13.60 -23.25 13.15
N LYS A 330 -12.71 -22.36 12.72
CA LYS A 330 -11.29 -22.35 13.12
C LYS A 330 -11.04 -21.75 14.50
N LYS A 331 -11.90 -20.84 14.95
CA LYS A 331 -11.80 -20.22 16.28
C LYS A 331 -12.10 -21.20 17.43
N VAL A 332 -12.92 -22.23 17.17
CA VAL A 332 -13.36 -23.22 18.17
C VAL A 332 -12.30 -24.32 18.40
N ARG A 333 -11.24 -24.38 17.56
CA ARG A 333 -10.10 -25.30 17.70
C ARG A 333 -8.84 -24.54 18.11
#